data_dc4e2f0ee3f131724ff943f54429506d
#
_entry.id   dc4e2f0ee3f131724ff943f54429506d
#
_cell.length_a   1.000
_cell.length_b   1.000
_cell.length_c   1.000
_cell.angle_alpha   90.00
_cell.angle_beta   90.00
_cell.angle_gamma   90.00
#
_symmetry.space_group_name_H-M   'P 1'
#
loop_
_entity.id
_entity.type
_entity.pdbx_description
1 polymer ?
#
loop_
_entity_poly.entity_id
_entity_poly.type
_entity_poly.pdbx_seq_one_letter_code
_entity_poly.pdbx_strand_id
1 'polypeptide(L)'
;MSYDWEKMRKEEWPVLETMTFLDAACVSFAPQRAVRAVKEFADMTARQDEANSSAHHIALDDMRHKAYAEAQKLLNADPEEIALIESTSHGLNIAAQGIQLEDGDNIITTNLEFIQVALPWCVMRKEKNIDIRVCKPEDERFTVESFAALADERTKIIVMSTIEWCNGWQTDLKALGNFCKEKGIMLVVDAVQQLGVTKIDTKECHIDLLAAGGHKWLNSPYGTGVLYVNKESLSKIKQSYAGYLNTTVPEGGWGAYWENPAAPSVNNWTFPETARKYEIGGTSNYAGAVALGESLGLVNEIGIENIEARVRQLATYCMDRIEEIGGTVITHRDPGHFGGIVIARLYDDLDVDRMILKKLHARKIFIAQRFTDYVGGFRISCQYFNNEKDIDTMIEGMKDLIQEIGREPD
;
A
#
# COMPACT_ATOMS: atom_id res chain seq x y z
N MET A 1 4.42 3.35 -28.40
CA MET A 1 5.75 2.71 -28.33
C MET A 1 5.76 1.86 -27.08
N SER A 2 6.27 0.62 -27.13
CA SER A 2 6.40 -0.19 -25.91
C SER A 2 7.45 0.45 -24.98
N TYR A 3 7.19 0.49 -23.69
CA TYR A 3 8.14 0.98 -22.68
C TYR A 3 9.38 0.07 -22.63
N ASP A 4 10.57 0.64 -22.47
CA ASP A 4 11.82 -0.13 -22.39
C ASP A 4 12.08 -0.63 -20.96
N TRP A 5 11.46 -1.77 -20.63
CA TRP A 5 11.53 -2.40 -19.31
C TRP A 5 12.96 -2.81 -18.91
N GLU A 6 13.75 -3.32 -19.85
CA GLU A 6 15.12 -3.79 -19.55
C GLU A 6 16.06 -2.62 -19.24
N LYS A 7 15.97 -1.53 -20.00
CA LYS A 7 16.72 -0.32 -19.73
C LYS A 7 16.35 0.24 -18.37
N MET A 8 15.07 0.41 -18.08
CA MET A 8 14.58 0.92 -16.80
C MET A 8 15.03 0.03 -15.63
N ARG A 9 14.88 -1.30 -15.74
CA ARG A 9 15.35 -2.26 -14.73
C ARG A 9 16.85 -2.08 -14.42
N LYS A 10 17.67 -1.98 -15.45
CA LYS A 10 19.12 -1.83 -15.30
C LYS A 10 19.53 -0.49 -14.68
N GLU A 11 18.85 0.59 -15.06
CA GLU A 11 19.16 1.93 -14.57
C GLU A 11 18.66 2.17 -13.13
N GLU A 12 17.47 1.68 -12.80
CA GLU A 12 16.83 1.94 -11.51
C GLU A 12 17.07 0.84 -10.47
N TRP A 13 17.26 -0.43 -10.89
CA TRP A 13 17.49 -1.57 -9.98
C TRP A 13 18.66 -2.46 -10.40
N PRO A 14 19.91 -1.95 -10.47
CA PRO A 14 21.07 -2.74 -10.89
C PRO A 14 21.34 -3.95 -9.97
N VAL A 15 20.86 -3.95 -8.74
CA VAL A 15 20.96 -5.08 -7.79
C VAL A 15 20.30 -6.35 -8.33
N LEU A 16 19.30 -6.23 -9.20
CA LEU A 16 18.60 -7.37 -9.81
C LEU A 16 19.43 -8.15 -10.84
N GLU A 17 20.62 -7.68 -11.18
CA GLU A 17 21.59 -8.46 -11.95
C GLU A 17 22.27 -9.56 -11.11
N THR A 18 22.19 -9.48 -9.78
CA THR A 18 22.89 -10.37 -8.84
C THR A 18 21.99 -11.38 -8.13
N MET A 19 20.66 -11.27 -8.31
CA MET A 19 19.68 -12.12 -7.65
C MET A 19 18.35 -12.14 -8.43
N THR A 20 17.54 -13.16 -8.17
CA THR A 20 16.13 -13.22 -8.58
C THR A 20 15.27 -12.79 -7.41
N PHE A 21 14.58 -11.65 -7.55
CA PHE A 21 13.77 -11.08 -6.47
C PHE A 21 12.30 -10.98 -6.88
N LEU A 22 11.47 -11.80 -6.24
CA LEU A 22 10.04 -11.95 -6.47
C LEU A 22 9.26 -11.84 -5.13
N ASP A 23 9.66 -10.90 -4.24
CA ASP A 23 9.03 -10.72 -2.90
C ASP A 23 8.69 -9.24 -2.59
N ALA A 24 8.35 -8.46 -3.62
CA ALA A 24 7.96 -7.04 -3.46
C ALA A 24 6.73 -6.83 -2.57
N ALA A 25 5.82 -7.82 -2.48
CA ALA A 25 4.68 -7.80 -1.56
C ALA A 25 5.07 -7.82 -0.08
N CYS A 26 6.32 -8.16 0.25
CA CYS A 26 6.89 -8.02 1.60
C CYS A 26 7.54 -6.64 1.76
N VAL A 27 8.62 -6.42 1.03
CA VAL A 27 9.40 -5.17 0.96
C VAL A 27 10.07 -5.11 -0.40
N SER A 28 10.04 -3.99 -1.07
CA SER A 28 10.71 -3.80 -2.35
C SER A 28 11.99 -2.98 -2.23
N PHE A 29 12.74 -2.89 -3.34
CA PHE A 29 13.92 -2.05 -3.44
C PHE A 29 13.56 -0.66 -3.97
N ALA A 30 14.15 0.38 -3.37
CA ALA A 30 14.02 1.73 -3.88
C ALA A 30 14.76 1.91 -5.22
N PRO A 31 14.19 2.60 -6.21
CA PRO A 31 14.86 2.91 -7.45
C PRO A 31 16.03 3.88 -7.22
N GLN A 32 17.04 3.84 -8.08
CA GLN A 32 18.23 4.67 -7.95
C GLN A 32 17.91 6.17 -7.90
N ARG A 33 16.85 6.64 -8.59
CA ARG A 33 16.40 8.04 -8.52
C ARG A 33 15.98 8.43 -7.10
N ALA A 34 15.24 7.58 -6.40
CA ALA A 34 14.84 7.82 -5.02
C ALA A 34 16.05 7.82 -4.07
N VAL A 35 16.99 6.90 -4.27
CA VAL A 35 18.25 6.85 -3.49
C VAL A 35 19.08 8.13 -3.69
N ARG A 36 19.19 8.63 -4.93
CA ARG A 36 19.90 9.89 -5.21
C ARG A 36 19.23 11.08 -4.52
N ALA A 37 17.90 11.17 -4.59
CA ALA A 37 17.15 12.28 -3.97
C ALA A 37 17.31 12.30 -2.43
N VAL A 38 17.32 11.12 -1.78
CA VAL A 38 17.60 11.03 -0.33
C VAL A 38 19.02 11.48 0.01
N LYS A 39 20.02 11.14 -0.81
CA LYS A 39 21.40 11.60 -0.60
C LYS A 39 21.49 13.12 -0.73
N GLU A 40 20.87 13.70 -1.74
CA GLU A 40 20.81 15.15 -1.93
C GLU A 40 20.13 15.85 -0.75
N PHE A 41 18.98 15.32 -0.29
CA PHE A 41 18.32 15.81 0.92
C PHE A 41 19.23 15.76 2.14
N ALA A 42 19.94 14.64 2.36
CA ALA A 42 20.88 14.49 3.47
C ALA A 42 22.03 15.49 3.38
N ASP A 43 22.59 15.71 2.18
CA ASP A 43 23.63 16.70 1.94
C ASP A 43 23.15 18.13 2.23
N MET A 44 21.89 18.46 1.89
CA MET A 44 21.30 19.77 2.22
C MET A 44 21.14 19.96 3.73
N THR A 45 20.75 18.91 4.48
CA THR A 45 20.64 19.02 5.95
C THR A 45 21.97 19.26 6.65
N ALA A 46 23.10 18.94 6.01
CA ALA A 46 24.45 19.09 6.55
C ALA A 46 25.06 20.50 6.34
N ARG A 47 24.35 21.41 5.66
CA ARG A 47 24.84 22.76 5.32
C ARG A 47 23.74 23.79 5.48
N GLN A 48 24.14 25.07 5.48
CA GLN A 48 23.22 26.20 5.55
C GLN A 48 23.45 27.09 4.31
N ASP A 49 22.64 26.85 3.28
CA ASP A 49 22.72 27.59 2.02
C ASP A 49 21.71 28.75 1.95
N GLU A 50 20.72 28.74 2.85
CA GLU A 50 19.66 29.75 2.92
C GLU A 50 19.99 30.91 3.86
N ALA A 51 19.23 32.02 3.75
CA ALA A 51 19.43 33.23 4.53
C ALA A 51 19.34 33.03 6.06
N ASN A 52 18.53 32.04 6.51
CA ASN A 52 18.36 31.68 7.92
C ASN A 52 17.76 30.29 8.06
N SER A 53 17.68 29.78 9.30
CA SER A 53 17.17 28.45 9.59
C SER A 53 15.70 28.23 9.20
N SER A 54 14.87 29.26 9.24
CA SER A 54 13.46 29.15 8.80
C SER A 54 13.36 28.98 7.29
N ALA A 55 14.14 29.75 6.51
CA ALA A 55 14.22 29.58 5.06
C ALA A 55 14.80 28.21 4.69
N HIS A 56 15.80 27.72 5.43
CA HIS A 56 16.36 26.38 5.24
C HIS A 56 15.31 25.27 5.51
N HIS A 57 14.52 25.41 6.58
CA HIS A 57 13.43 24.47 6.86
C HIS A 57 12.40 24.46 5.72
N ILE A 58 12.01 25.62 5.19
CA ILE A 58 11.07 25.74 4.07
C ILE A 58 11.64 25.05 2.83
N ALA A 59 12.91 25.28 2.49
CA ALA A 59 13.56 24.64 1.34
C ALA A 59 13.57 23.10 1.46
N LEU A 60 13.81 22.56 2.66
CA LEU A 60 13.72 21.12 2.91
C LEU A 60 12.28 20.60 2.83
N ASP A 61 11.30 21.39 3.29
CA ASP A 61 9.87 21.05 3.19
C ASP A 61 9.40 21.01 1.73
N ASP A 62 9.85 21.96 0.91
CA ASP A 62 9.50 22.06 -0.51
C ASP A 62 9.92 20.80 -1.31
N MET A 63 11.02 20.15 -0.93
CA MET A 63 11.49 18.93 -1.60
C MET A 63 10.47 17.78 -1.54
N ARG A 64 9.64 17.71 -0.53
CA ARG A 64 8.61 16.65 -0.39
C ARG A 64 7.32 16.94 -1.15
N HIS A 65 7.15 18.17 -1.70
CA HIS A 65 5.92 18.54 -2.41
C HIS A 65 5.66 17.67 -3.66
N LYS A 66 6.73 17.14 -4.27
CA LYS A 66 6.61 16.19 -5.38
C LYS A 66 5.76 14.96 -5.01
N ALA A 67 5.90 14.45 -3.77
CA ALA A 67 5.15 13.27 -3.35
C ALA A 67 3.63 13.50 -3.35
N TYR A 68 3.16 14.69 -2.93
CA TYR A 68 1.74 15.05 -3.01
C TYR A 68 1.24 15.12 -4.45
N ALA A 69 1.97 15.83 -5.31
CA ALA A 69 1.58 16.02 -6.70
C ALA A 69 1.51 14.70 -7.48
N GLU A 70 2.48 13.81 -7.27
CA GLU A 70 2.52 12.53 -7.94
C GLU A 70 1.47 11.55 -7.37
N ALA A 71 1.15 11.60 -6.06
CA ALA A 71 0.09 10.81 -5.46
C ALA A 71 -1.30 11.25 -5.96
N GLN A 72 -1.56 12.57 -6.07
CA GLN A 72 -2.77 13.13 -6.66
C GLN A 72 -3.02 12.59 -8.06
N LYS A 73 -1.97 12.64 -8.90
CA LYS A 73 -2.04 12.17 -10.28
C LYS A 73 -2.31 10.67 -10.36
N LEU A 74 -1.63 9.87 -9.54
CA LEU A 74 -1.77 8.42 -9.55
C LEU A 74 -3.17 7.96 -9.10
N LEU A 75 -3.81 8.68 -8.17
CA LEU A 75 -5.09 8.34 -7.56
C LEU A 75 -6.29 9.05 -8.19
N ASN A 76 -6.08 9.95 -9.17
CA ASN A 76 -7.11 10.87 -9.69
C ASN A 76 -7.78 11.69 -8.58
N ALA A 77 -7.00 12.13 -7.58
CA ALA A 77 -7.47 12.84 -6.40
C ALA A 77 -7.32 14.37 -6.53
N ASP A 78 -8.09 15.13 -5.75
CA ASP A 78 -7.89 16.57 -5.62
C ASP A 78 -6.76 16.87 -4.60
N PRO A 79 -6.10 18.06 -4.67
CA PRO A 79 -4.99 18.41 -3.77
C PRO A 79 -5.33 18.31 -2.28
N GLU A 80 -6.57 18.62 -1.93
CA GLU A 80 -7.07 18.62 -0.55
C GLU A 80 -7.27 17.21 0.01
N GLU A 81 -7.30 16.17 -0.86
CA GLU A 81 -7.60 14.80 -0.49
C GLU A 81 -6.35 13.96 -0.18
N ILE A 82 -5.14 14.50 -0.44
CA ILE A 82 -3.88 13.77 -0.26
C ILE A 82 -3.11 14.26 0.97
N ALA A 83 -2.60 13.29 1.72
CA ALA A 83 -1.65 13.47 2.81
C ALA A 83 -0.55 12.41 2.77
N LEU A 84 0.55 12.66 3.46
CA LEU A 84 1.64 11.71 3.63
C LEU A 84 1.59 11.08 5.02
N ILE A 85 1.77 9.77 5.08
CA ILE A 85 1.73 8.97 6.30
C ILE A 85 3.03 8.19 6.47
N GLU A 86 3.34 7.80 7.71
CA GLU A 86 4.57 7.06 8.03
C GLU A 86 4.47 5.57 7.65
N SER A 87 3.24 5.05 7.53
CA SER A 87 2.98 3.64 7.17
C SER A 87 1.50 3.43 6.87
N THR A 88 1.14 2.31 6.25
CA THR A 88 -0.26 1.87 6.13
C THR A 88 -0.94 1.81 7.52
N SER A 89 -0.21 1.30 8.53
CA SER A 89 -0.69 1.23 9.91
C SER A 89 -1.10 2.60 10.45
N HIS A 90 -0.34 3.66 10.14
CA HIS A 90 -0.69 5.03 10.53
C HIS A 90 -2.03 5.44 9.91
N GLY A 91 -2.21 5.25 8.59
CA GLY A 91 -3.44 5.61 7.89
C GLY A 91 -4.68 4.84 8.39
N LEU A 92 -4.55 3.53 8.61
CA LEU A 92 -5.65 2.71 9.14
C LEU A 92 -6.03 3.09 10.59
N ASN A 93 -5.06 3.51 11.41
CA ASN A 93 -5.35 4.03 12.75
C ASN A 93 -6.02 5.41 12.70
N ILE A 94 -5.72 6.26 11.70
CA ILE A 94 -6.45 7.51 11.49
C ILE A 94 -7.93 7.21 11.27
N ALA A 95 -8.27 6.22 10.41
CA ALA A 95 -9.64 5.80 10.20
C ALA A 95 -10.28 5.29 11.50
N ALA A 96 -9.66 4.32 12.16
CA ALA A 96 -10.22 3.69 13.35
C ALA A 96 -10.42 4.66 14.52
N GLN A 97 -9.50 5.59 14.74
CA GLN A 97 -9.60 6.58 15.82
C GLN A 97 -10.49 7.78 15.45
N GLY A 98 -10.54 8.12 14.15
CA GLY A 98 -11.24 9.31 13.67
C GLY A 98 -12.72 9.09 13.38
N ILE A 99 -13.11 7.93 12.84
CA ILE A 99 -14.50 7.62 12.52
C ILE A 99 -15.29 7.38 13.80
N GLN A 100 -16.40 8.09 13.94
CA GLN A 100 -17.22 7.98 15.14
C GLN A 100 -18.21 6.82 14.99
N LEU A 101 -18.10 5.83 15.87
CA LEU A 101 -19.03 4.71 16.01
C LEU A 101 -19.79 4.81 17.32
N GLU A 102 -21.03 4.38 17.32
CA GLU A 102 -21.91 4.27 18.48
C GLU A 102 -22.03 2.81 18.95
N ASP A 103 -22.49 2.62 20.18
CA ASP A 103 -22.76 1.27 20.68
C ASP A 103 -23.80 0.56 19.80
N GLY A 104 -23.48 -0.66 19.42
CA GLY A 104 -24.30 -1.49 18.53
C GLY A 104 -24.04 -1.26 17.03
N ASP A 105 -23.17 -0.32 16.65
CA ASP A 105 -22.71 -0.23 15.25
C ASP A 105 -21.83 -1.44 14.90
N ASN A 106 -21.77 -1.74 13.63
CA ASN A 106 -20.89 -2.79 13.13
C ASN A 106 -20.02 -2.31 11.95
N ILE A 107 -18.91 -3.02 11.80
CA ILE A 107 -18.02 -2.92 10.67
C ILE A 107 -17.89 -4.29 9.99
N ILE A 108 -17.58 -4.31 8.71
CA ILE A 108 -17.31 -5.54 7.96
C ILE A 108 -15.85 -5.54 7.51
N THR A 109 -15.18 -6.67 7.67
CA THR A 109 -13.82 -6.92 7.16
C THR A 109 -13.74 -8.33 6.57
N THR A 110 -12.61 -8.74 5.97
CA THR A 110 -12.46 -10.09 5.41
C THR A 110 -11.72 -11.02 6.38
N ASN A 111 -11.84 -12.35 6.18
CA ASN A 111 -11.09 -13.34 6.94
C ASN A 111 -9.62 -13.47 6.46
N LEU A 112 -9.29 -12.97 5.28
CA LEU A 112 -7.96 -13.07 4.70
C LEU A 112 -7.09 -11.82 4.92
N GLU A 113 -7.57 -10.86 5.70
CA GLU A 113 -6.85 -9.61 5.96
C GLU A 113 -5.45 -9.80 6.55
N PHE A 114 -4.55 -8.92 6.14
CA PHE A 114 -3.35 -8.71 6.94
C PHE A 114 -3.75 -8.15 8.32
N ILE A 115 -3.14 -8.68 9.37
CA ILE A 115 -3.50 -8.37 10.77
C ILE A 115 -3.68 -6.86 11.05
N GLN A 116 -2.94 -6.01 10.37
CA GLN A 116 -2.99 -4.56 10.57
C GLN A 116 -4.32 -3.93 10.15
N VAL A 117 -5.05 -4.52 9.22
CA VAL A 117 -6.36 -4.01 8.80
C VAL A 117 -7.38 -4.21 9.92
N ALA A 118 -7.42 -5.39 10.52
CA ALA A 118 -8.37 -5.73 11.58
C ALA A 118 -7.98 -5.21 12.97
N LEU A 119 -6.67 -5.12 13.28
CA LEU A 119 -6.15 -4.88 14.62
C LEU A 119 -6.68 -3.58 15.27
N PRO A 120 -6.72 -2.41 14.61
CA PRO A 120 -7.24 -1.19 15.23
C PRO A 120 -8.70 -1.32 15.68
N TRP A 121 -9.52 -2.01 14.91
CA TRP A 121 -10.93 -2.27 15.22
C TRP A 121 -11.10 -3.29 16.34
N CYS A 122 -10.24 -4.32 16.39
CA CYS A 122 -10.21 -5.27 17.52
C CYS A 122 -9.85 -4.59 18.83
N VAL A 123 -8.99 -3.55 18.80
CA VAL A 123 -8.70 -2.73 19.98
C VAL A 123 -9.91 -1.87 20.35
N MET A 124 -10.51 -1.18 19.39
CA MET A 124 -11.69 -0.34 19.60
C MET A 124 -12.87 -1.14 20.19
N ARG A 125 -13.10 -2.38 19.73
CA ARG A 125 -14.16 -3.26 20.25
C ARG A 125 -14.04 -3.53 21.76
N LYS A 126 -12.84 -3.38 22.35
CA LYS A 126 -12.66 -3.53 23.82
C LYS A 126 -13.15 -2.30 24.58
N GLU A 127 -13.25 -1.16 23.94
CA GLU A 127 -13.63 0.12 24.53
C GLU A 127 -15.08 0.51 24.21
N LYS A 128 -15.58 0.06 23.07
CA LYS A 128 -16.94 0.33 22.56
C LYS A 128 -17.65 -0.98 22.23
N ASN A 129 -18.95 -1.01 22.45
CA ASN A 129 -19.77 -2.17 22.11
C ASN A 129 -20.11 -2.18 20.61
N ILE A 130 -19.09 -2.40 19.76
CA ILE A 130 -19.24 -2.55 18.32
C ILE A 130 -19.08 -4.01 17.90
N ASP A 131 -19.75 -4.40 16.82
CA ASP A 131 -19.61 -5.73 16.21
C ASP A 131 -18.62 -5.68 15.03
N ILE A 132 -17.79 -6.74 14.89
CA ILE A 132 -16.88 -6.92 13.75
C ILE A 132 -17.36 -8.15 12.99
N ARG A 133 -17.96 -7.95 11.84
CA ARG A 133 -18.45 -8.99 10.96
C ARG A 133 -17.36 -9.38 9.98
N VAL A 134 -17.14 -10.69 9.86
CA VAL A 134 -16.07 -11.22 9.00
C VAL A 134 -16.67 -11.82 7.75
N CYS A 135 -16.39 -11.21 6.60
CA CYS A 135 -16.73 -11.75 5.30
C CYS A 135 -15.81 -12.94 4.99
N LYS A 136 -16.41 -14.11 4.80
CA LYS A 136 -15.71 -15.38 4.54
C LYS A 136 -16.47 -16.17 3.48
N PRO A 137 -16.34 -15.84 2.19
CA PRO A 137 -16.93 -16.61 1.11
C PRO A 137 -16.24 -17.98 0.96
N GLU A 138 -17.01 -19.02 0.57
CA GLU A 138 -16.50 -20.40 0.45
C GLU A 138 -15.41 -20.54 -0.61
N ASP A 139 -15.50 -19.75 -1.69
CA ASP A 139 -14.56 -19.76 -2.81
C ASP A 139 -13.46 -18.70 -2.69
N GLU A 140 -13.40 -18.01 -1.53
CA GLU A 140 -12.38 -16.98 -1.22
C GLU A 140 -12.38 -15.77 -2.20
N ARG A 141 -13.49 -15.55 -2.90
CA ARG A 141 -13.76 -14.40 -3.77
C ARG A 141 -14.62 -13.38 -3.04
N PHE A 142 -14.04 -12.23 -2.74
CA PHE A 142 -14.75 -11.13 -2.06
C PHE A 142 -15.51 -10.31 -3.09
N THR A 143 -16.81 -10.55 -3.20
CA THR A 143 -17.72 -9.85 -4.11
C THR A 143 -18.65 -8.91 -3.35
N VAL A 144 -19.35 -8.02 -4.06
CA VAL A 144 -20.35 -7.12 -3.44
C VAL A 144 -21.41 -7.91 -2.68
N GLU A 145 -21.87 -9.04 -3.25
CA GLU A 145 -22.89 -9.89 -2.64
C GLU A 145 -22.43 -10.49 -1.31
N SER A 146 -21.13 -10.85 -1.21
CA SER A 146 -20.58 -11.41 0.03
C SER A 146 -20.53 -10.37 1.16
N PHE A 147 -20.28 -9.09 0.85
CA PHE A 147 -20.36 -8.00 1.81
C PHE A 147 -21.81 -7.60 2.12
N ALA A 148 -22.66 -7.54 1.09
CA ALA A 148 -24.07 -7.17 1.23
C ALA A 148 -24.84 -8.15 2.13
N ALA A 149 -24.49 -9.42 2.12
CA ALA A 149 -25.11 -10.44 2.97
C ALA A 149 -24.85 -10.20 4.48
N LEU A 150 -23.82 -9.42 4.82
CA LEU A 150 -23.44 -9.09 6.19
C LEU A 150 -23.87 -7.68 6.62
N ALA A 151 -24.25 -6.82 5.65
CA ALA A 151 -24.58 -5.43 5.91
C ALA A 151 -26.02 -5.26 6.40
N ASP A 152 -26.22 -4.35 7.37
CA ASP A 152 -27.52 -3.90 7.86
C ASP A 152 -27.53 -2.39 8.16
N GLU A 153 -28.58 -1.86 8.77
CA GLU A 153 -28.72 -0.42 9.08
C GLU A 153 -27.68 0.09 10.09
N ARG A 154 -27.05 -0.82 10.85
CA ARG A 154 -26.00 -0.50 11.83
C ARG A 154 -24.61 -0.61 11.25
N THR A 155 -24.47 -1.07 10.00
CA THR A 155 -23.17 -1.16 9.32
C THR A 155 -22.70 0.24 8.95
N LYS A 156 -21.53 0.64 9.46
CA LYS A 156 -20.96 1.98 9.24
C LYS A 156 -19.74 1.96 8.33
N ILE A 157 -18.98 0.86 8.35
CA ILE A 157 -17.69 0.78 7.66
C ILE A 157 -17.55 -0.60 7.02
N ILE A 158 -17.03 -0.62 5.79
CA ILE A 158 -16.32 -1.78 5.24
C ILE A 158 -14.84 -1.40 5.23
N VAL A 159 -14.02 -2.20 5.90
CA VAL A 159 -12.56 -2.02 5.93
C VAL A 159 -11.88 -3.27 5.42
N MET A 160 -11.05 -3.13 4.37
CA MET A 160 -10.46 -4.28 3.70
C MET A 160 -9.20 -3.95 2.91
N SER A 161 -8.42 -4.98 2.59
CA SER A 161 -7.35 -4.92 1.61
C SER A 161 -7.89 -4.93 0.19
N THR A 162 -7.39 -4.05 -0.68
CA THR A 162 -7.82 -3.99 -2.09
C THR A 162 -7.35 -5.19 -2.91
N ILE A 163 -6.19 -5.73 -2.55
CA ILE A 163 -5.66 -7.03 -2.99
C ILE A 163 -5.27 -7.82 -1.76
N GLU A 164 -5.83 -9.00 -1.62
CA GLU A 164 -5.53 -9.89 -0.49
C GLU A 164 -4.09 -10.45 -0.59
N TRP A 165 -3.39 -10.41 0.52
CA TRP A 165 -1.96 -10.69 0.59
C TRP A 165 -1.58 -12.18 0.54
N CYS A 166 -2.55 -13.09 0.74
CA CYS A 166 -2.35 -14.53 0.87
C CYS A 166 -3.06 -15.40 -0.18
N ASN A 167 -3.96 -14.81 -1.01
CA ASN A 167 -4.51 -15.48 -2.20
C ASN A 167 -4.39 -14.62 -3.47
N GLY A 168 -4.04 -13.33 -3.35
CA GLY A 168 -3.88 -12.41 -4.47
C GLY A 168 -5.19 -11.91 -5.07
N TRP A 169 -6.35 -12.18 -4.45
CA TRP A 169 -7.65 -11.70 -4.92
C TRP A 169 -7.72 -10.17 -4.90
N GLN A 170 -8.03 -9.58 -6.05
CA GLN A 170 -8.31 -8.16 -6.22
C GLN A 170 -9.81 -7.91 -6.24
N THR A 171 -10.33 -7.18 -5.26
CA THR A 171 -11.75 -6.84 -5.18
C THR A 171 -12.11 -5.75 -6.20
N ASP A 172 -13.31 -5.85 -6.82
CA ASP A 172 -13.87 -4.77 -7.64
C ASP A 172 -14.29 -3.60 -6.75
N LEU A 173 -13.34 -2.67 -6.56
CA LEU A 173 -13.54 -1.48 -5.72
C LEU A 173 -14.64 -0.56 -6.24
N LYS A 174 -14.86 -0.51 -7.57
CA LYS A 174 -15.91 0.33 -8.14
C LYS A 174 -17.30 -0.22 -7.81
N ALA A 175 -17.49 -1.52 -7.96
CA ALA A 175 -18.76 -2.15 -7.59
C ALA A 175 -19.02 -2.07 -6.08
N LEU A 176 -18.00 -2.35 -5.25
CA LEU A 176 -18.12 -2.25 -3.80
C LEU A 176 -18.35 -0.82 -3.32
N GLY A 177 -17.64 0.16 -3.89
CA GLY A 177 -17.81 1.57 -3.54
C GLY A 177 -19.20 2.11 -3.91
N ASN A 178 -19.77 1.69 -5.06
CA ASN A 178 -21.15 2.01 -5.42
C ASN A 178 -22.13 1.46 -4.38
N PHE A 179 -21.95 0.22 -3.95
CA PHE A 179 -22.76 -0.38 -2.88
C PHE A 179 -22.63 0.40 -1.57
N CYS A 180 -21.39 0.71 -1.14
CA CYS A 180 -21.12 1.48 0.07
C CYS A 180 -21.81 2.85 0.04
N LYS A 181 -21.67 3.58 -1.08
CA LYS A 181 -22.29 4.88 -1.28
C LYS A 181 -23.81 4.82 -1.21
N GLU A 182 -24.44 3.83 -1.86
CA GLU A 182 -25.88 3.62 -1.81
C GLU A 182 -26.39 3.38 -0.39
N LYS A 183 -25.65 2.62 0.41
CA LYS A 183 -26.01 2.24 1.78
C LYS A 183 -25.57 3.25 2.84
N GLY A 184 -24.80 4.28 2.48
CA GLY A 184 -24.21 5.22 3.44
C GLY A 184 -23.14 4.61 4.33
N ILE A 185 -22.47 3.57 3.84
CA ILE A 185 -21.36 2.87 4.51
C ILE A 185 -20.04 3.51 4.05
N MET A 186 -19.11 3.77 4.96
CA MET A 186 -17.78 4.27 4.61
C MET A 186 -16.89 3.14 4.10
N LEU A 187 -16.23 3.34 2.96
CA LEU A 187 -15.26 2.40 2.40
C LEU A 187 -13.84 2.83 2.78
N VAL A 188 -13.21 2.07 3.68
CA VAL A 188 -11.83 2.24 4.14
C VAL A 188 -10.96 1.14 3.57
N VAL A 189 -9.91 1.47 2.83
CA VAL A 189 -9.11 0.45 2.16
C VAL A 189 -7.62 0.51 2.48
N ASP A 190 -7.03 -0.66 2.70
CA ASP A 190 -5.59 -0.90 2.63
C ASP A 190 -5.20 -1.19 1.18
N ALA A 191 -4.58 -0.21 0.53
CA ALA A 191 -4.16 -0.34 -0.86
C ALA A 191 -2.67 -0.69 -1.01
N VAL A 192 -2.00 -1.12 0.07
CA VAL A 192 -0.55 -1.36 0.06
C VAL A 192 -0.11 -2.48 -0.89
N GLN A 193 -1.02 -3.37 -1.30
CA GLN A 193 -0.75 -4.43 -2.27
C GLN A 193 -1.22 -4.07 -3.69
N GLN A 194 -1.92 -2.96 -3.88
CA GLN A 194 -2.45 -2.55 -5.20
C GLN A 194 -1.81 -1.27 -5.72
N LEU A 195 -1.60 -0.25 -4.87
CA LEU A 195 -1.10 1.05 -5.30
C LEU A 195 0.30 0.94 -5.90
N GLY A 196 0.45 1.33 -7.18
CA GLY A 196 1.66 1.15 -7.98
C GLY A 196 1.71 -0.15 -8.81
N VAL A 197 0.62 -0.95 -8.78
CA VAL A 197 0.51 -2.24 -9.53
C VAL A 197 -0.65 -2.20 -10.53
N THR A 198 -1.84 -1.92 -10.05
CA THR A 198 -3.05 -1.80 -10.86
C THR A 198 -3.74 -0.48 -10.56
N LYS A 199 -4.50 0.02 -11.53
CA LYS A 199 -5.15 1.32 -11.42
C LYS A 199 -6.14 1.38 -10.26
N ILE A 200 -6.11 2.49 -9.52
CA ILE A 200 -7.13 2.89 -8.57
C ILE A 200 -7.59 4.30 -8.95
N ASP A 201 -8.87 4.45 -9.25
CA ASP A 201 -9.51 5.76 -9.42
C ASP A 201 -10.39 5.99 -8.20
N THR A 202 -9.93 6.84 -7.28
CA THR A 202 -10.61 7.05 -5.99
C THR A 202 -12.00 7.65 -6.15
N LYS A 203 -12.21 8.47 -7.18
CA LYS A 203 -13.51 9.10 -7.47
C LYS A 203 -14.52 8.11 -8.02
N GLU A 204 -14.09 7.26 -8.97
CA GLU A 204 -14.94 6.21 -9.52
C GLU A 204 -15.27 5.11 -8.51
N CYS A 205 -14.34 4.81 -7.61
CA CYS A 205 -14.48 3.77 -6.60
C CYS A 205 -15.16 4.25 -5.31
N HIS A 206 -15.51 5.53 -5.20
CA HIS A 206 -16.16 6.12 -4.02
C HIS A 206 -15.50 5.74 -2.70
N ILE A 207 -14.16 5.71 -2.69
CA ILE A 207 -13.36 5.38 -1.50
C ILE A 207 -13.43 6.57 -0.54
N ASP A 208 -13.71 6.32 0.74
CA ASP A 208 -13.71 7.36 1.79
C ASP A 208 -12.30 7.60 2.34
N LEU A 209 -11.54 6.52 2.57
CA LEU A 209 -10.14 6.59 3.01
C LEU A 209 -9.33 5.45 2.39
N LEU A 210 -8.16 5.79 1.85
CA LEU A 210 -7.19 4.83 1.36
C LEU A 210 -5.84 5.06 2.06
N ALA A 211 -5.22 4.00 2.54
CA ALA A 211 -3.86 4.03 3.08
C ALA A 211 -2.94 3.05 2.34
N ALA A 212 -1.74 3.51 1.99
CA ALA A 212 -0.72 2.67 1.35
C ALA A 212 0.69 3.08 1.76
N GLY A 213 1.43 2.17 2.41
CA GLY A 213 2.85 2.35 2.70
C GLY A 213 3.71 2.25 1.44
N GLY A 214 4.75 3.08 1.34
CA GLY A 214 5.59 3.19 0.15
C GLY A 214 6.55 2.02 -0.08
N HIS A 215 6.85 1.23 0.94
CA HIS A 215 7.94 0.25 0.98
C HIS A 215 7.70 -1.05 0.19
N LYS A 216 6.52 -1.23 -0.41
CA LYS A 216 6.18 -2.40 -1.22
C LYS A 216 6.14 -2.02 -2.71
N TRP A 217 4.97 -2.00 -3.29
CA TRP A 217 4.78 -1.82 -4.74
C TRP A 217 5.08 -0.41 -5.25
N LEU A 218 5.09 0.60 -4.36
CA LEU A 218 5.57 1.94 -4.70
C LEU A 218 7.11 2.05 -4.70
N ASN A 219 7.83 1.01 -4.28
CA ASN A 219 9.30 0.94 -4.31
C ASN A 219 9.99 2.12 -3.58
N SER A 220 9.40 2.60 -2.48
CA SER A 220 9.97 3.67 -1.67
C SER A 220 10.66 3.13 -0.41
N PRO A 221 11.59 3.84 0.20
CA PRO A 221 12.09 3.50 1.53
C PRO A 221 10.99 3.44 2.58
N TYR A 222 11.32 2.85 3.75
CA TYR A 222 10.41 2.78 4.90
C TYR A 222 10.06 4.15 5.49
N GLY A 223 9.00 4.18 6.28
CA GLY A 223 8.59 5.35 7.06
C GLY A 223 7.89 6.42 6.23
N THR A 224 7.31 6.04 5.09
CA THR A 224 6.51 6.93 4.26
C THR A 224 5.44 6.16 3.50
N GLY A 225 4.38 6.87 3.11
CA GLY A 225 3.27 6.33 2.34
C GLY A 225 2.26 7.41 1.99
N VAL A 226 1.20 7.00 1.31
CA VAL A 226 0.11 7.86 0.84
C VAL A 226 -1.14 7.60 1.67
N LEU A 227 -1.79 8.68 2.08
CA LEU A 227 -3.16 8.71 2.59
C LEU A 227 -4.02 9.50 1.59
N TYR A 228 -5.12 8.91 1.17
CA TYR A 228 -6.21 9.62 0.51
C TYR A 228 -7.40 9.67 1.46
N VAL A 229 -8.04 10.82 1.58
CA VAL A 229 -9.32 10.97 2.28
C VAL A 229 -10.25 11.78 1.39
N ASN A 230 -11.39 11.16 1.04
CA ASN A 230 -12.41 11.82 0.23
C ASN A 230 -12.86 13.12 0.87
N LYS A 231 -13.00 14.17 0.08
CA LYS A 231 -13.37 15.52 0.53
C LYS A 231 -14.67 15.54 1.34
N GLU A 232 -15.67 14.73 0.95
CA GLU A 232 -16.96 14.63 1.68
C GLU A 232 -16.82 13.89 3.01
N SER A 233 -15.72 13.16 3.22
CA SER A 233 -15.43 12.38 4.42
C SER A 233 -14.51 13.10 5.41
N LEU A 234 -13.87 14.20 5.01
CA LEU A 234 -12.99 14.99 5.88
C LEU A 234 -13.67 15.43 7.18
N SER A 235 -14.93 15.86 7.12
CA SER A 235 -15.69 16.28 8.31
C SER A 235 -16.16 15.11 9.19
N LYS A 236 -16.23 13.90 8.65
CA LYS A 236 -16.70 12.68 9.34
C LYS A 236 -15.58 11.97 10.12
N ILE A 237 -14.32 12.26 9.78
CA ILE A 237 -13.14 11.65 10.39
C ILE A 237 -12.46 12.68 11.27
N LYS A 238 -12.48 12.46 12.60
CA LYS A 238 -11.78 13.31 13.55
C LYS A 238 -10.28 13.16 13.41
N GLN A 239 -9.58 14.24 13.67
CA GLN A 239 -8.13 14.26 13.69
C GLN A 239 -7.57 13.50 14.89
N SER A 240 -6.59 12.62 14.64
CA SER A 240 -5.92 11.83 15.68
C SER A 240 -4.69 12.52 16.25
N TYR A 241 -4.03 13.37 15.46
CA TYR A 241 -2.83 14.11 15.83
C TYR A 241 -3.06 15.60 15.72
N ALA A 242 -2.50 16.37 16.66
CA ALA A 242 -2.49 17.81 16.63
C ALA A 242 -1.05 18.32 16.75
N GLY A 243 -0.58 19.04 15.76
CA GLY A 243 0.73 19.65 15.73
C GLY A 243 0.70 20.99 14.97
N TYR A 244 1.70 21.82 15.18
CA TYR A 244 1.69 23.17 14.64
C TYR A 244 1.73 23.22 13.09
N LEU A 245 2.30 22.21 12.43
CA LEU A 245 2.39 22.15 10.96
C LEU A 245 1.13 21.63 10.28
N ASN A 246 0.17 21.07 11.03
CA ASN A 246 -1.13 20.67 10.45
C ASN A 246 -2.29 21.55 10.94
N THR A 247 -2.02 22.65 11.66
CA THR A 247 -3.00 23.68 11.97
C THR A 247 -3.15 24.70 10.82
N THR A 248 -4.22 25.48 10.85
CA THR A 248 -4.34 26.67 10.01
C THR A 248 -3.18 27.61 10.30
N VAL A 249 -2.46 28.01 9.26
CA VAL A 249 -1.30 28.91 9.40
C VAL A 249 -1.75 30.26 9.99
N PRO A 250 -1.10 30.78 11.04
CA PRO A 250 -1.44 32.08 11.60
C PRO A 250 -1.33 33.22 10.58
N GLU A 251 -2.06 34.31 10.83
CA GLU A 251 -1.96 35.52 10.01
C GLU A 251 -0.52 36.02 9.97
N GLY A 252 0.00 36.33 8.77
CA GLY A 252 1.39 36.68 8.53
C GLY A 252 2.38 35.49 8.52
N GLY A 253 1.90 34.27 8.72
CA GLY A 253 2.72 33.05 8.73
C GLY A 253 3.39 32.75 10.07
N TRP A 254 4.02 31.58 10.16
CA TRP A 254 4.72 31.14 11.36
C TRP A 254 5.89 32.05 11.76
N GLY A 255 6.60 32.67 10.81
CA GLY A 255 7.67 33.62 11.10
C GLY A 255 7.16 34.81 11.92
N ALA A 256 6.11 35.49 11.43
CA ALA A 256 5.50 36.60 12.13
C ALA A 256 4.91 36.18 13.49
N TYR A 257 4.36 34.98 13.60
CA TYR A 257 3.87 34.45 14.87
C TYR A 257 4.99 34.29 15.89
N TRP A 258 6.14 33.73 15.51
CA TRP A 258 7.29 33.53 16.42
C TRP A 258 7.99 34.83 16.83
N GLU A 259 7.93 35.85 15.97
CA GLU A 259 8.49 37.16 16.25
C GLU A 259 7.61 38.05 17.13
N ASN A 260 6.33 37.65 17.30
CA ASN A 260 5.40 38.39 18.16
C ASN A 260 5.58 38.01 19.65
N PRO A 261 6.10 38.91 20.51
CA PRO A 261 6.34 38.62 21.93
C PRO A 261 5.04 38.37 22.73
N ALA A 262 3.88 38.73 22.18
CA ALA A 262 2.56 38.54 22.79
C ALA A 262 1.82 37.31 22.28
N ALA A 263 2.41 36.53 21.33
CA ALA A 263 1.75 35.35 20.75
C ALA A 263 1.51 34.26 21.81
N PRO A 264 0.25 33.82 22.05
CA PRO A 264 -0.06 32.82 23.07
C PRO A 264 0.11 31.42 22.53
N SER A 265 0.75 30.52 23.30
CA SER A 265 0.80 29.08 22.96
C SER A 265 -0.56 28.40 23.12
N VAL A 266 -1.38 28.84 24.06
CA VAL A 266 -2.75 28.35 24.27
C VAL A 266 -3.73 29.26 23.56
N ASN A 267 -4.32 28.74 22.48
CA ASN A 267 -5.24 29.47 21.60
C ASN A 267 -6.33 28.54 21.05
N ASN A 268 -7.36 29.10 20.43
CA ASN A 268 -8.35 28.33 19.68
C ASN A 268 -7.78 27.95 18.30
N TRP A 269 -6.89 26.97 18.29
CA TRP A 269 -6.29 26.47 17.06
C TRP A 269 -7.33 25.80 16.16
N THR A 270 -7.30 26.13 14.88
CA THR A 270 -8.14 25.50 13.86
C THR A 270 -7.28 24.69 12.89
N PHE A 271 -7.91 23.81 12.15
CA PHE A 271 -7.25 22.92 11.20
C PHE A 271 -7.87 23.09 9.83
N PRO A 272 -7.10 23.02 8.74
CA PRO A 272 -7.64 23.11 7.39
C PRO A 272 -8.52 21.89 7.08
N GLU A 273 -9.55 22.08 6.28
CA GLU A 273 -10.41 21.00 5.79
C GLU A 273 -9.74 20.29 4.59
N THR A 274 -8.57 19.74 4.85
CA THR A 274 -7.77 18.96 3.91
C THR A 274 -7.25 17.69 4.58
N ALA A 275 -6.90 16.66 3.80
CA ALA A 275 -6.31 15.43 4.33
C ALA A 275 -5.00 15.68 5.09
N ARG A 276 -4.29 16.77 4.81
CA ARG A 276 -3.06 17.13 5.52
C ARG A 276 -3.24 17.35 7.02
N LYS A 277 -4.47 17.59 7.49
CA LYS A 277 -4.75 17.65 8.94
C LYS A 277 -4.48 16.33 9.67
N TYR A 278 -4.40 15.22 8.95
CA TYR A 278 -4.13 13.89 9.51
C TYR A 278 -2.63 13.53 9.54
N GLU A 279 -1.76 14.34 8.95
CA GLU A 279 -0.32 14.13 9.02
C GLU A 279 0.19 14.30 10.45
N ILE A 280 1.40 13.79 10.73
CA ILE A 280 2.13 14.16 11.94
C ILE A 280 2.45 15.66 11.84
N GLY A 281 1.81 16.45 12.65
CA GLY A 281 1.89 17.92 12.61
C GLY A 281 3.19 18.51 13.16
N GLY A 282 4.32 17.84 12.96
CA GLY A 282 5.67 18.24 13.28
C GLY A 282 6.63 17.90 12.14
N THR A 283 7.93 17.87 12.43
CA THR A 283 8.94 17.40 11.48
C THR A 283 8.82 15.89 11.33
N SER A 284 8.11 15.45 10.29
CA SER A 284 7.91 14.04 9.94
C SER A 284 9.10 13.47 9.14
N ASN A 285 8.94 12.33 8.49
CA ASN A 285 9.99 11.72 7.66
C ASN A 285 10.13 12.43 6.30
N TYR A 286 10.76 13.60 6.26
CA TYR A 286 10.98 14.38 5.03
C TYR A 286 11.81 13.61 4.00
N ALA A 287 12.88 12.95 4.43
CA ALA A 287 13.72 12.14 3.55
C ALA A 287 12.93 11.01 2.86
N GLY A 288 12.07 10.34 3.61
CA GLY A 288 11.16 9.32 3.06
C GLY A 288 10.16 9.90 2.06
N ALA A 289 9.59 11.08 2.35
CA ALA A 289 8.67 11.75 1.45
C ALA A 289 9.34 12.18 0.14
N VAL A 290 10.58 12.68 0.20
CA VAL A 290 11.40 13.00 -0.98
C VAL A 290 11.60 11.77 -1.86
N ALA A 291 11.98 10.64 -1.25
CA ALA A 291 12.12 9.38 -1.97
C ALA A 291 10.80 8.88 -2.57
N LEU A 292 9.70 9.00 -1.82
CA LEU A 292 8.36 8.62 -2.28
C LEU A 292 7.95 9.42 -3.53
N GLY A 293 8.25 10.72 -3.56
CA GLY A 293 7.99 11.57 -4.72
C GLY A 293 8.70 11.09 -5.99
N GLU A 294 9.94 10.64 -5.87
CA GLU A 294 10.69 10.06 -6.99
C GLU A 294 10.12 8.70 -7.43
N SER A 295 9.74 7.85 -6.48
CA SER A 295 9.15 6.54 -6.74
C SER A 295 7.78 6.66 -7.42
N LEU A 296 6.90 7.52 -6.92
CA LEU A 296 5.60 7.83 -7.54
C LEU A 296 5.77 8.46 -8.92
N GLY A 297 6.76 9.38 -9.07
CA GLY A 297 7.09 9.99 -10.35
C GLY A 297 7.47 8.95 -11.40
N LEU A 298 8.23 7.91 -11.03
CA LEU A 298 8.56 6.81 -11.95
C LEU A 298 7.29 6.02 -12.37
N VAL A 299 6.40 5.71 -11.43
CA VAL A 299 5.13 5.04 -11.73
C VAL A 299 4.30 5.85 -12.73
N ASN A 300 4.19 7.17 -12.52
CA ASN A 300 3.45 8.06 -13.41
C ASN A 300 4.14 8.26 -14.78
N GLU A 301 5.47 8.25 -14.82
CA GLU A 301 6.26 8.32 -16.06
C GLU A 301 6.03 7.08 -16.95
N ILE A 302 6.01 5.90 -16.34
CA ILE A 302 5.71 4.64 -17.03
C ILE A 302 4.24 4.60 -17.46
N GLY A 303 3.35 5.09 -16.61
CA GLY A 303 1.90 5.01 -16.72
C GLY A 303 1.35 3.73 -16.08
N ILE A 304 0.37 3.90 -15.20
CA ILE A 304 -0.18 2.79 -14.39
C ILE A 304 -0.81 1.69 -15.26
N GLU A 305 -1.41 2.04 -16.39
CA GLU A 305 -1.99 1.08 -17.32
C GLU A 305 -0.93 0.18 -17.98
N ASN A 306 0.27 0.73 -18.27
CA ASN A 306 1.40 -0.04 -18.79
C ASN A 306 1.96 -0.98 -17.71
N ILE A 307 2.04 -0.49 -16.46
CA ILE A 307 2.48 -1.29 -15.31
C ILE A 307 1.50 -2.44 -15.08
N GLU A 308 0.20 -2.16 -15.02
CA GLU A 308 -0.85 -3.16 -14.83
C GLU A 308 -0.79 -4.25 -15.90
N ALA A 309 -0.68 -3.88 -17.18
CA ALA A 309 -0.56 -4.82 -18.27
C ALA A 309 0.69 -5.72 -18.13
N ARG A 310 1.84 -5.11 -17.79
CA ARG A 310 3.11 -5.84 -17.57
C ARG A 310 3.03 -6.78 -16.38
N VAL A 311 2.52 -6.32 -15.26
CA VAL A 311 2.43 -7.10 -14.03
C VAL A 311 1.48 -8.29 -14.21
N ARG A 312 0.31 -8.08 -14.83
CA ARG A 312 -0.65 -9.18 -15.11
C ARG A 312 -0.08 -10.19 -16.11
N GLN A 313 0.67 -9.72 -17.12
CA GLN A 313 1.38 -10.62 -18.05
C GLN A 313 2.37 -11.52 -17.30
N LEU A 314 3.20 -10.94 -16.42
CA LEU A 314 4.18 -11.71 -15.64
C LEU A 314 3.50 -12.64 -14.62
N ALA A 315 2.43 -12.19 -13.95
CA ALA A 315 1.67 -13.03 -13.03
C ALA A 315 1.03 -14.24 -13.74
N THR A 316 0.42 -14.02 -14.91
CA THR A 316 -0.13 -15.10 -15.74
C THR A 316 0.95 -16.07 -16.16
N TYR A 317 2.07 -15.56 -16.67
CA TYR A 317 3.22 -16.40 -17.03
C TYR A 317 3.72 -17.22 -15.84
N CYS A 318 3.83 -16.61 -14.67
CA CYS A 318 4.24 -17.30 -13.45
C CYS A 318 3.27 -18.41 -13.07
N MET A 319 1.96 -18.17 -13.11
CA MET A 319 0.95 -19.19 -12.85
C MET A 319 1.06 -20.39 -13.81
N ASP A 320 1.23 -20.13 -15.13
CA ASP A 320 1.38 -21.18 -16.13
C ASP A 320 2.64 -22.02 -15.85
N ARG A 321 3.76 -21.35 -15.55
CA ARG A 321 5.03 -22.04 -15.26
C ARG A 321 5.00 -22.88 -13.98
N ILE A 322 4.24 -22.47 -12.95
CA ILE A 322 4.03 -23.27 -11.74
C ILE A 322 3.22 -24.53 -12.05
N GLU A 323 2.13 -24.42 -12.82
CA GLU A 323 1.31 -25.57 -13.22
C GLU A 323 2.11 -26.58 -14.08
N GLU A 324 3.00 -26.12 -14.97
CA GLU A 324 3.87 -26.99 -15.77
C GLU A 324 4.80 -27.88 -14.94
N ILE A 325 5.12 -27.50 -13.72
CA ILE A 325 5.93 -28.31 -12.80
C ILE A 325 5.09 -29.11 -11.80
N GLY A 326 3.78 -29.18 -11.99
CA GLY A 326 2.85 -29.90 -11.15
C GLY A 326 2.37 -29.13 -9.91
N GLY A 327 2.70 -27.84 -9.79
CA GLY A 327 2.23 -27.02 -8.67
C GLY A 327 0.77 -26.62 -8.80
N THR A 328 0.11 -26.41 -7.67
CA THR A 328 -1.27 -25.92 -7.57
C THR A 328 -1.29 -24.42 -7.36
N VAL A 329 -1.90 -23.68 -8.28
CA VAL A 329 -2.11 -22.22 -8.16
C VAL A 329 -3.35 -21.94 -7.34
N ILE A 330 -3.20 -21.14 -6.27
CA ILE A 330 -4.30 -20.72 -5.39
C ILE A 330 -4.92 -19.40 -5.88
N THR A 331 -4.11 -18.51 -6.46
CA THR A 331 -4.60 -17.24 -7.00
C THR A 331 -5.59 -17.46 -8.13
N HIS A 332 -6.78 -16.87 -8.00
CA HIS A 332 -7.81 -16.95 -9.02
C HIS A 332 -7.37 -16.23 -10.32
N ARG A 333 -7.71 -16.83 -11.47
CA ARG A 333 -7.38 -16.30 -12.81
C ARG A 333 -8.50 -15.42 -13.40
N ASP A 334 -9.47 -15.00 -12.57
CA ASP A 334 -10.59 -14.18 -13.04
C ASP A 334 -10.10 -12.84 -13.59
N PRO A 335 -10.47 -12.46 -14.83
CA PRO A 335 -10.00 -11.22 -15.43
C PRO A 335 -10.34 -10.00 -14.55
N GLY A 336 -9.33 -9.16 -14.28
CA GLY A 336 -9.51 -7.97 -13.44
C GLY A 336 -9.41 -8.22 -11.93
N HIS A 337 -9.38 -9.48 -11.48
CA HIS A 337 -9.40 -9.85 -10.07
C HIS A 337 -8.05 -10.35 -9.52
N PHE A 338 -6.96 -10.04 -10.18
CA PHE A 338 -5.61 -10.30 -9.68
C PHE A 338 -4.63 -9.21 -10.13
N GLY A 339 -3.60 -8.98 -9.32
CA GLY A 339 -2.48 -8.09 -9.61
C GLY A 339 -1.17 -8.85 -9.74
N GLY A 340 -0.13 -8.39 -9.03
CA GLY A 340 1.22 -8.97 -9.08
C GLY A 340 1.47 -10.13 -8.11
N ILE A 341 0.53 -10.46 -7.20
CA ILE A 341 0.68 -11.55 -6.23
C ILE A 341 0.18 -12.85 -6.83
N VAL A 342 1.06 -13.85 -6.91
CA VAL A 342 0.74 -15.23 -7.24
C VAL A 342 0.99 -16.10 -6.02
N ILE A 343 -0.04 -16.85 -5.62
CA ILE A 343 0.03 -17.83 -4.52
C ILE A 343 -0.06 -19.23 -5.09
N ALA A 344 0.85 -20.09 -4.68
CA ALA A 344 0.91 -21.47 -5.16
C ALA A 344 1.45 -22.43 -4.10
N ARG A 345 1.22 -23.73 -4.28
CA ARG A 345 1.80 -24.84 -3.50
C ARG A 345 2.43 -25.84 -4.44
N LEU A 346 3.46 -26.51 -3.96
CA LEU A 346 4.00 -27.70 -4.63
C LEU A 346 3.59 -28.95 -3.87
N TYR A 347 3.57 -28.87 -2.53
CA TYR A 347 3.20 -30.01 -1.70
C TYR A 347 2.15 -29.61 -0.65
N ASP A 348 1.28 -30.54 -0.29
CA ASP A 348 0.37 -30.40 0.86
C ASP A 348 1.15 -30.37 2.17
N ASP A 349 2.34 -31.00 2.19
CA ASP A 349 3.28 -30.95 3.30
C ASP A 349 4.01 -29.61 3.34
N LEU A 350 3.55 -28.71 4.21
CA LEU A 350 4.11 -27.36 4.38
C LEU A 350 5.58 -27.34 4.82
N ASP A 351 6.10 -28.41 5.41
CA ASP A 351 7.53 -28.50 5.82
C ASP A 351 8.41 -28.76 4.59
N VAL A 352 7.90 -29.50 3.59
CA VAL A 352 8.58 -29.68 2.31
C VAL A 352 8.63 -28.34 1.56
N ASP A 353 7.53 -27.62 1.43
CA ASP A 353 7.50 -26.31 0.79
C ASP A 353 8.43 -25.30 1.52
N ARG A 354 8.46 -25.36 2.84
CA ARG A 354 9.38 -24.51 3.65
C ARG A 354 10.87 -24.86 3.42
N MET A 355 11.17 -26.14 3.25
CA MET A 355 12.52 -26.58 2.91
C MET A 355 12.94 -26.08 1.52
N ILE A 356 12.03 -26.19 0.52
CA ILE A 356 12.24 -25.64 -0.84
C ILE A 356 12.53 -24.14 -0.75
N LEU A 357 11.69 -23.37 -0.06
CA LEU A 357 11.88 -21.94 0.14
C LEU A 357 13.29 -21.61 0.67
N LYS A 358 13.73 -22.31 1.72
CA LYS A 358 15.06 -22.11 2.32
C LYS A 358 16.18 -22.39 1.31
N LYS A 359 16.04 -23.43 0.50
CA LYS A 359 17.04 -23.78 -0.53
C LYS A 359 17.05 -22.78 -1.70
N LEU A 360 15.89 -22.25 -2.11
CA LEU A 360 15.79 -21.15 -3.09
C LEU A 360 16.50 -19.89 -2.57
N HIS A 361 16.28 -19.51 -1.33
CA HIS A 361 16.97 -18.37 -0.71
C HIS A 361 18.50 -18.54 -0.72
N ALA A 362 19.01 -19.75 -0.46
CA ALA A 362 20.44 -20.06 -0.54
C ALA A 362 21.00 -19.88 -1.96
N ARG A 363 20.16 -20.02 -3.00
CA ARG A 363 20.47 -19.77 -4.41
C ARG A 363 20.23 -18.31 -4.83
N LYS A 364 19.94 -17.40 -3.89
CA LYS A 364 19.57 -16.00 -4.12
C LYS A 364 18.29 -15.83 -4.97
N ILE A 365 17.34 -16.74 -4.83
CA ILE A 365 16.00 -16.67 -5.40
C ILE A 365 15.05 -16.37 -4.25
N PHE A 366 14.49 -15.16 -4.23
CA PHE A 366 13.71 -14.65 -3.10
C PHE A 366 12.22 -14.61 -3.45
N ILE A 367 11.46 -15.47 -2.80
CA ILE A 367 9.99 -15.50 -2.69
C ILE A 367 9.64 -15.64 -1.22
N ALA A 368 8.34 -15.60 -0.87
CA ALA A 368 7.90 -15.82 0.50
C ALA A 368 7.00 -17.07 0.60
N GLN A 369 6.66 -17.47 1.82
CA GLN A 369 5.56 -18.37 2.14
C GLN A 369 4.64 -17.66 3.14
N ARG A 370 3.34 -17.56 2.83
CA ARG A 370 2.37 -16.79 3.64
C ARG A 370 1.03 -17.51 3.71
N PHE A 371 0.41 -17.40 4.87
CA PHE A 371 -0.90 -18.02 5.15
C PHE A 371 -1.75 -17.11 6.04
N THR A 372 -3.06 -17.16 5.83
CA THR A 372 -4.09 -16.62 6.73
C THR A 372 -5.31 -17.53 6.62
N ASP A 373 -5.90 -17.89 7.75
CA ASP A 373 -7.12 -18.72 7.84
C ASP A 373 -7.07 -19.99 6.93
N TYR A 374 -5.92 -20.69 6.95
CA TYR A 374 -5.58 -21.87 6.14
C TYR A 374 -5.40 -21.63 4.63
N VAL A 375 -5.58 -20.41 4.15
CA VAL A 375 -5.35 -20.00 2.76
C VAL A 375 -3.94 -19.48 2.59
N GLY A 376 -3.24 -19.90 1.53
CA GLY A 376 -1.89 -19.44 1.25
C GLY A 376 -0.97 -20.52 0.69
N GLY A 377 0.32 -20.17 0.58
CA GLY A 377 1.37 -21.00 -0.01
C GLY A 377 2.64 -20.19 -0.24
N PHE A 378 3.45 -20.56 -1.24
CA PHE A 378 4.46 -19.69 -1.79
C PHE A 378 3.78 -18.43 -2.30
N ARG A 379 4.27 -17.27 -1.85
CA ARG A 379 3.86 -15.97 -2.36
C ARG A 379 4.94 -15.43 -3.27
N ILE A 380 4.63 -15.36 -4.54
CA ILE A 380 5.49 -14.86 -5.60
C ILE A 380 4.96 -13.50 -6.00
N SER A 381 5.82 -12.49 -6.00
CA SER A 381 5.44 -11.10 -6.28
C SER A 381 6.04 -10.65 -7.61
N CYS A 382 5.23 -10.66 -8.66
CA CYS A 382 5.60 -10.20 -10.00
C CYS A 382 5.51 -8.67 -10.07
N GLN A 383 6.63 -7.97 -9.85
CA GLN A 383 6.72 -6.51 -9.92
C GLN A 383 7.07 -6.09 -11.35
N TYR A 384 6.74 -4.86 -11.75
CA TYR A 384 6.96 -4.36 -13.12
C TYR A 384 8.45 -4.34 -13.55
N PHE A 385 9.37 -4.31 -12.60
CA PHE A 385 10.81 -4.43 -12.87
C PHE A 385 11.27 -5.88 -13.11
N ASN A 386 10.43 -6.89 -12.84
CA ASN A 386 10.75 -8.28 -13.14
C ASN A 386 10.62 -8.57 -14.65
N ASN A 387 11.20 -9.68 -15.05
CA ASN A 387 11.07 -10.23 -16.38
C ASN A 387 10.82 -11.75 -16.35
N GLU A 388 10.54 -12.33 -17.49
CA GLU A 388 10.25 -13.75 -17.65
C GLU A 388 11.44 -14.62 -17.19
N LYS A 389 12.68 -14.13 -17.33
CA LYS A 389 13.89 -14.83 -16.87
C LYS A 389 13.94 -14.97 -15.34
N ASP A 390 13.43 -13.99 -14.58
CA ASP A 390 13.34 -14.11 -13.12
C ASP A 390 12.43 -15.29 -12.75
N ILE A 391 11.30 -15.41 -13.42
CA ILE A 391 10.32 -16.48 -13.20
C ILE A 391 10.94 -17.83 -13.60
N ASP A 392 11.54 -17.93 -14.80
CA ASP A 392 12.19 -19.15 -15.26
C ASP A 392 13.31 -19.59 -14.32
N THR A 393 14.12 -18.67 -13.79
CA THR A 393 15.17 -18.99 -12.81
C THR A 393 14.58 -19.58 -11.52
N MET A 394 13.44 -19.06 -11.05
CA MET A 394 12.73 -19.62 -9.91
C MET A 394 12.19 -21.02 -10.23
N ILE A 395 11.55 -21.21 -11.37
CA ILE A 395 10.98 -22.50 -11.80
C ILE A 395 12.06 -23.57 -11.96
N GLU A 396 13.17 -23.25 -12.60
CA GLU A 396 14.29 -24.19 -12.71
C GLU A 396 14.86 -24.56 -11.32
N GLY A 397 14.97 -23.57 -10.42
CA GLY A 397 15.36 -23.82 -9.03
C GLY A 397 14.38 -24.76 -8.31
N MET A 398 13.07 -24.62 -8.54
CA MET A 398 12.05 -25.53 -7.98
C MET A 398 12.13 -26.94 -8.60
N LYS A 399 12.28 -27.06 -9.92
CA LYS A 399 12.46 -28.37 -10.61
C LYS A 399 13.64 -29.14 -10.07
N ASP A 400 14.80 -28.52 -9.91
CA ASP A 400 15.98 -29.16 -9.31
C ASP A 400 15.67 -29.72 -7.92
N LEU A 401 14.92 -28.96 -7.11
CA LEU A 401 14.57 -29.36 -5.75
C LEU A 401 13.51 -30.46 -5.72
N ILE A 402 12.55 -30.46 -6.63
CA ILE A 402 11.61 -31.59 -6.83
C ILE A 402 12.35 -32.87 -7.15
N GLN A 403 13.33 -32.82 -8.05
CA GLN A 403 14.18 -33.97 -8.37
C GLN A 403 15.01 -34.44 -7.17
N GLU A 404 15.58 -33.52 -6.37
CA GLU A 404 16.31 -33.87 -5.14
C GLU A 404 15.42 -34.57 -4.10
N ILE A 405 14.15 -34.15 -4.00
CA ILE A 405 13.15 -34.73 -3.08
C ILE A 405 12.74 -36.13 -3.57
N GLY A 406 12.73 -36.36 -4.89
CA GLY A 406 12.38 -37.63 -5.50
C GLY A 406 10.90 -37.99 -5.37
N ARG A 407 10.05 -36.99 -5.21
CA ARG A 407 8.58 -37.11 -5.14
C ARG A 407 7.97 -36.00 -6.00
N GLU A 408 7.00 -36.35 -6.84
CA GLU A 408 6.23 -35.38 -7.62
C GLU A 408 5.40 -34.46 -6.70
N PRO A 409 5.11 -33.22 -7.11
CA PRO A 409 4.14 -32.35 -6.44
C PRO A 409 2.75 -33.00 -6.27
N ASP A 410 2.00 -32.57 -5.23
CA ASP A 410 0.68 -33.13 -4.89
C ASP A 410 -0.45 -32.55 -5.75
#